data_37c2b0dacb0033c256332b945310571d
#
_entry.id   37c2b0dacb0033c256332b945310571d
#
_cell.length_a   1.000
_cell.length_b   1.000
_cell.length_c   1.000
_cell.angle_alpha   90.00
_cell.angle_beta   90.00
_cell.angle_gamma   90.00
#
_symmetry.space_group_name_H-M   'P 1'
#
loop_
_entity.id
_entity.type
_entity.pdbx_description
1 polymer ?
#
loop_
_entity_poly.entity_id
_entity_poly.type
_entity_poly.pdbx_seq_one_letter_code
_entity_poly.pdbx_strand_id
1 'polypeptide(L)'
;MAQQIVRASKAEKPAEDKKQPEIKNAKPSGGSSAGFRIGAVVLWVLAILCEAAAIMVLTGALSLKFMGLDKVPALIIFIVLDLILAIVAAQLWKKANHINPPSKKNKFTFYLISELGVIMAVICFLPLIILLLKDKELDKKSKTIVTIVAVVALLIAGVASAAFDPISAEEKNSAENIITSNVYWAPFGRKYHLDQDCQAISNSATLTEGTVKEAIEAGRTSLCSFCAHKHESEFTAEQLESLKIEGQKTAEPVKSGAETGGLAEVTAAN
;
A
#
# COMPACT_ATOMS: atom_id res chain seq x y z
N MET A 1 7.62 63.45 35.62
CA MET A 1 6.56 62.41 35.81
C MET A 1 6.70 61.40 34.69
N ALA A 2 7.25 60.27 34.95
CA ALA A 2 7.45 59.20 33.95
C ALA A 2 6.33 58.20 34.10
N GLN A 3 5.53 58.00 33.04
CA GLN A 3 4.50 56.99 32.96
C GLN A 3 5.13 55.62 32.63
N GLN A 4 5.04 54.68 33.56
CA GLN A 4 5.35 53.28 33.35
C GLN A 4 4.22 52.62 32.54
N ILE A 5 4.55 52.18 31.35
CA ILE A 5 3.66 51.32 30.54
C ILE A 5 3.84 49.89 31.05
N VAL A 6 2.85 49.39 31.76
CA VAL A 6 2.71 47.98 32.14
C VAL A 6 2.25 47.18 30.90
N ARG A 7 3.16 46.43 30.29
CA ARG A 7 2.80 45.42 29.30
C ARG A 7 2.14 44.23 29.99
N ALA A 8 0.85 44.05 29.73
CA ALA A 8 0.15 42.83 30.13
C ALA A 8 0.81 41.61 29.47
N SER A 9 1.39 40.73 30.27
CA SER A 9 1.85 39.42 29.83
C SER A 9 0.63 38.61 29.39
N LYS A 10 0.62 38.22 28.10
CA LYS A 10 -0.32 37.28 27.53
C LYS A 10 -0.20 35.97 28.31
N ALA A 11 -1.25 35.62 29.06
CA ALA A 11 -1.32 34.36 29.78
C ALA A 11 -1.12 33.21 28.78
N GLU A 12 -0.03 32.50 28.93
CA GLU A 12 0.26 31.24 28.25
C GLU A 12 -0.82 30.25 28.71
N LYS A 13 -1.64 29.78 27.75
CA LYS A 13 -2.56 28.68 28.02
C LYS A 13 -1.75 27.48 28.47
N PRO A 14 -2.18 26.75 29.53
CA PRO A 14 -1.53 25.53 29.93
C PRO A 14 -1.49 24.59 28.71
N ALA A 15 -0.31 24.05 28.42
CA ALA A 15 -0.15 23.01 27.42
C ALA A 15 -1.11 21.87 27.79
N GLU A 16 -2.07 21.59 26.89
CA GLU A 16 -2.96 20.47 26.97
C GLU A 16 -2.10 19.21 27.12
N ASP A 17 -2.26 18.50 28.22
CA ASP A 17 -1.50 17.29 28.58
C ASP A 17 -1.71 16.26 27.46
N LYS A 18 -0.81 16.23 26.48
CA LYS A 18 -0.85 15.26 25.37
C LYS A 18 -0.59 13.91 26.01
N LYS A 19 -1.66 13.16 26.22
CA LYS A 19 -1.63 11.78 26.68
C LYS A 19 -0.58 11.02 25.87
N GLN A 20 0.47 10.55 26.52
CA GLN A 20 1.51 9.75 25.85
C GLN A 20 0.85 8.56 25.13
N PRO A 21 1.28 8.24 23.93
CA PRO A 21 0.72 7.12 23.17
C PRO A 21 0.96 5.81 23.93
N GLU A 22 -0.04 4.94 23.92
CA GLU A 22 0.11 3.58 24.46
C GLU A 22 1.03 2.80 23.55
N ILE A 23 2.19 2.36 24.04
CA ILE A 23 3.17 1.55 23.31
C ILE A 23 2.88 0.08 23.54
N LYS A 24 2.67 -0.67 22.47
CA LYS A 24 2.46 -2.13 22.47
C LYS A 24 3.62 -2.83 21.77
N ASN A 25 4.09 -3.93 22.34
CA ASN A 25 5.07 -4.78 21.66
C ASN A 25 4.45 -5.42 20.41
N ALA A 26 5.25 -5.56 19.36
CA ALA A 26 4.85 -6.25 18.15
C ALA A 26 4.51 -7.71 18.46
N LYS A 27 3.44 -8.21 17.83
CA LYS A 27 3.17 -9.65 17.85
C LYS A 27 4.01 -10.31 16.75
N PRO A 28 4.80 -11.34 17.07
CA PRO A 28 5.50 -12.11 16.04
C PRO A 28 4.49 -12.58 14.99
N SER A 29 4.85 -12.48 13.70
CA SER A 29 3.98 -12.95 12.63
C SER A 29 3.83 -14.47 12.72
N GLY A 30 2.68 -14.93 13.24
CA GLY A 30 2.45 -16.35 13.55
C GLY A 30 2.17 -17.25 12.35
N GLY A 31 2.50 -16.81 11.11
CA GLY A 31 2.21 -17.58 9.90
C GLY A 31 3.43 -17.76 8.99
N SER A 32 3.58 -18.96 8.43
CA SER A 32 4.55 -19.22 7.36
C SER A 32 4.10 -18.49 6.08
N SER A 33 5.01 -17.81 5.36
CA SER A 33 4.73 -17.21 4.05
C SER A 33 4.15 -18.23 3.06
N ALA A 34 4.58 -19.49 3.13
CA ALA A 34 4.05 -20.57 2.32
C ALA A 34 2.58 -20.85 2.63
N GLY A 35 2.18 -20.88 3.91
CA GLY A 35 0.78 -21.08 4.31
C GLY A 35 -0.13 -19.97 3.78
N PHE A 36 0.30 -18.71 3.85
CA PHE A 36 -0.47 -17.59 3.28
C PHE A 36 -0.56 -17.65 1.75
N ARG A 37 0.51 -18.06 1.05
CA ARG A 37 0.50 -18.24 -0.41
C ARG A 37 -0.46 -19.36 -0.83
N ILE A 38 -0.40 -20.52 -0.14
CA ILE A 38 -1.31 -21.64 -0.42
C ILE A 38 -2.76 -21.22 -0.17
N GLY A 39 -3.04 -20.54 0.96
CA GLY A 39 -4.36 -20.02 1.27
C GLY A 39 -4.89 -19.05 0.20
N ALA A 40 -4.04 -18.15 -0.29
CA ALA A 40 -4.40 -17.23 -1.37
C ALA A 40 -4.73 -17.97 -2.67
N VAL A 41 -3.90 -18.95 -3.06
CA VAL A 41 -4.13 -19.75 -4.28
C VAL A 41 -5.44 -20.53 -4.18
N VAL A 42 -5.71 -21.17 -3.04
CA VAL A 42 -6.97 -21.92 -2.82
C VAL A 42 -8.19 -20.97 -2.97
N LEU A 43 -8.12 -19.78 -2.36
CA LEU A 43 -9.21 -18.80 -2.48
C LEU A 43 -9.38 -18.28 -3.91
N TRP A 44 -8.30 -18.07 -4.68
CA TRP A 44 -8.40 -17.71 -6.10
C TRP A 44 -9.01 -18.83 -6.94
N VAL A 45 -8.66 -20.10 -6.67
CA VAL A 45 -9.31 -21.23 -7.34
C VAL A 45 -10.81 -21.25 -7.03
N LEU A 46 -11.20 -21.01 -5.78
CA LEU A 46 -12.62 -20.91 -5.40
C LEU A 46 -13.31 -19.72 -6.09
N ALA A 47 -12.64 -18.58 -6.21
CA ALA A 47 -13.14 -17.41 -6.94
C ALA A 47 -13.39 -17.74 -8.42
N ILE A 48 -12.44 -18.36 -9.10
CA ILE A 48 -12.59 -18.80 -10.49
C ILE A 48 -13.76 -19.81 -10.65
N LEU A 49 -13.94 -20.72 -9.70
CA LEU A 49 -15.07 -21.63 -9.71
C LEU A 49 -16.40 -20.89 -9.49
N CYS A 50 -16.41 -19.87 -8.65
CA CYS A 50 -17.56 -19.00 -8.42
C CYS A 50 -17.92 -18.22 -9.69
N GLU A 51 -16.93 -17.66 -10.39
CA GLU A 51 -17.11 -17.00 -11.68
C GLU A 51 -17.65 -17.98 -12.74
N ALA A 52 -17.08 -19.19 -12.83
CA ALA A 52 -17.59 -20.22 -13.75
C ALA A 52 -19.06 -20.54 -13.48
N ALA A 53 -19.47 -20.65 -12.20
CA ALA A 53 -20.86 -20.84 -11.82
C ALA A 53 -21.73 -19.63 -12.23
N ALA A 54 -21.25 -18.40 -12.06
CA ALA A 54 -21.95 -17.20 -12.54
C ALA A 54 -22.15 -17.22 -14.06
N ILE A 55 -21.13 -17.63 -14.81
CA ILE A 55 -21.21 -17.78 -16.27
C ILE A 55 -22.24 -18.88 -16.66
N MET A 56 -22.27 -20.00 -15.94
CA MET A 56 -23.27 -21.05 -16.17
C MET A 56 -24.69 -20.56 -15.87
N VAL A 57 -24.87 -19.70 -14.85
CA VAL A 57 -26.19 -19.07 -14.60
C VAL A 57 -26.54 -18.08 -15.71
N LEU A 58 -25.56 -17.27 -16.16
CA LEU A 58 -25.76 -16.31 -17.25
C LEU A 58 -26.19 -17.01 -18.55
N THR A 59 -25.52 -18.09 -18.95
CA THR A 59 -25.76 -18.85 -20.15
C THR A 59 -27.00 -19.79 -20.05
N GLY A 60 -27.61 -19.88 -18.87
CA GLY A 60 -28.75 -20.77 -18.63
C GLY A 60 -28.38 -22.24 -18.42
N ALA A 61 -27.09 -22.60 -18.44
CA ALA A 61 -26.63 -23.97 -18.17
C ALA A 61 -26.90 -24.39 -16.71
N LEU A 62 -26.94 -23.42 -15.79
CA LEU A 62 -27.30 -23.63 -14.38
C LEU A 62 -28.51 -22.77 -14.04
N SER A 63 -29.61 -23.42 -13.62
CA SER A 63 -30.81 -22.72 -13.16
C SER A 63 -31.01 -22.93 -11.67
N LEU A 64 -31.06 -21.83 -10.92
CA LEU A 64 -31.28 -21.83 -9.46
C LEU A 64 -32.74 -21.57 -9.08
N LYS A 65 -33.69 -21.66 -10.06
CA LYS A 65 -35.10 -21.46 -9.81
C LYS A 65 -35.69 -22.43 -8.78
N PHE A 66 -35.12 -23.64 -8.67
CA PHE A 66 -35.52 -24.62 -7.65
C PHE A 66 -35.26 -24.14 -6.21
N MET A 67 -34.29 -23.18 -6.03
CA MET A 67 -34.03 -22.51 -4.77
C MET A 67 -34.80 -21.18 -4.64
N GLY A 68 -35.72 -20.86 -5.54
CA GLY A 68 -36.42 -19.59 -5.55
C GLY A 68 -35.60 -18.39 -5.99
N LEU A 69 -34.45 -18.62 -6.64
CA LEU A 69 -33.52 -17.57 -7.04
C LEU A 69 -33.60 -17.33 -8.56
N ASP A 70 -34.01 -16.12 -8.94
CA ASP A 70 -33.99 -15.68 -10.32
C ASP A 70 -32.59 -15.39 -10.84
N LYS A 71 -32.41 -15.35 -12.17
CA LYS A 71 -31.11 -15.17 -12.86
C LYS A 71 -30.35 -13.93 -12.36
N VAL A 72 -30.98 -12.77 -12.24
CA VAL A 72 -30.35 -11.52 -11.88
C VAL A 72 -29.84 -11.50 -10.44
N PRO A 73 -30.65 -11.80 -9.42
CA PRO A 73 -30.17 -11.91 -8.04
C PRO A 73 -29.06 -12.95 -7.89
N ALA A 74 -29.17 -14.10 -8.57
CA ALA A 74 -28.13 -15.13 -8.54
C ALA A 74 -26.79 -14.59 -9.05
N LEU A 75 -26.75 -13.90 -10.18
CA LEU A 75 -25.55 -13.28 -10.71
C LEU A 75 -24.92 -12.27 -9.75
N ILE A 76 -25.75 -11.43 -9.12
CA ILE A 76 -25.25 -10.44 -8.15
C ILE A 76 -24.63 -11.14 -6.93
N ILE A 77 -25.25 -12.19 -6.43
CA ILE A 77 -24.72 -12.97 -5.29
C ILE A 77 -23.35 -13.58 -5.65
N PHE A 78 -23.21 -14.19 -6.84
CA PHE A 78 -21.94 -14.76 -7.28
C PHE A 78 -20.87 -13.70 -7.45
N ILE A 79 -21.18 -12.53 -8.03
CA ILE A 79 -20.23 -11.40 -8.17
C ILE A 79 -19.77 -10.91 -6.81
N VAL A 80 -20.66 -10.78 -5.82
CA VAL A 80 -20.30 -10.33 -4.47
C VAL A 80 -19.45 -11.40 -3.75
N LEU A 81 -19.79 -12.66 -3.89
CA LEU A 81 -19.01 -13.76 -3.30
C LEU A 81 -17.60 -13.82 -3.90
N ASP A 82 -17.50 -13.72 -5.23
CA ASP A 82 -16.24 -13.68 -5.95
C ASP A 82 -15.38 -12.47 -5.50
N LEU A 83 -15.98 -11.29 -5.36
CA LEU A 83 -15.32 -10.09 -4.85
C LEU A 83 -14.69 -10.33 -3.46
N ILE A 84 -15.44 -10.94 -2.54
CA ILE A 84 -14.94 -11.24 -1.19
C ILE A 84 -13.77 -12.21 -1.26
N LEU A 85 -13.89 -13.30 -2.02
CA LEU A 85 -12.85 -14.30 -2.19
C LEU A 85 -11.58 -13.70 -2.80
N ALA A 86 -11.72 -12.90 -3.87
CA ALA A 86 -10.61 -12.24 -4.56
C ALA A 86 -9.87 -11.28 -3.62
N ILE A 87 -10.58 -10.43 -2.86
CA ILE A 87 -9.97 -9.49 -1.92
C ILE A 87 -9.23 -10.24 -0.81
N VAL A 88 -9.86 -11.23 -0.16
CA VAL A 88 -9.24 -11.99 0.93
C VAL A 88 -7.99 -12.70 0.43
N ALA A 89 -8.04 -13.33 -0.74
CA ALA A 89 -6.89 -13.98 -1.37
C ALA A 89 -5.74 -12.99 -1.62
N ALA A 90 -6.04 -11.81 -2.18
CA ALA A 90 -5.04 -10.78 -2.42
C ALA A 90 -4.41 -10.25 -1.11
N GLN A 91 -5.17 -10.09 -0.02
CA GLN A 91 -4.61 -9.69 1.28
C GLN A 91 -3.68 -10.77 1.86
N LEU A 92 -4.03 -12.05 1.73
CA LEU A 92 -3.15 -13.16 2.15
C LEU A 92 -1.86 -13.17 1.33
N TRP A 93 -1.95 -12.92 0.00
CA TRP A 93 -0.80 -12.84 -0.88
C TRP A 93 0.14 -11.67 -0.52
N LYS A 94 -0.41 -10.47 -0.28
CA LYS A 94 0.35 -9.31 0.19
C LYS A 94 1.07 -9.61 1.50
N LYS A 95 0.37 -10.22 2.46
CA LYS A 95 0.97 -10.61 3.74
C LYS A 95 2.12 -11.60 3.54
N ALA A 96 1.96 -12.59 2.66
CA ALA A 96 3.02 -13.52 2.31
C ALA A 96 4.24 -12.81 1.71
N ASN A 97 4.02 -11.80 0.86
CA ASN A 97 5.08 -11.00 0.25
C ASN A 97 5.80 -10.08 1.27
N HIS A 98 5.12 -9.59 2.30
CA HIS A 98 5.80 -8.86 3.38
C HIS A 98 6.67 -9.77 4.24
N ILE A 99 6.24 -11.02 4.49
CA ILE A 99 7.04 -12.00 5.25
C ILE A 99 8.26 -12.45 4.45
N ASN A 100 8.05 -12.84 3.19
CA ASN A 100 9.09 -13.31 2.28
C ASN A 100 8.93 -12.65 0.91
N PRO A 101 9.49 -11.44 0.74
CA PRO A 101 9.32 -10.68 -0.49
C PRO A 101 10.07 -11.29 -1.67
N PRO A 102 9.61 -11.05 -2.91
CA PRO A 102 10.32 -11.47 -4.11
C PRO A 102 11.62 -10.66 -4.31
N SER A 103 12.62 -11.29 -4.94
CA SER A 103 13.87 -10.62 -5.29
C SER A 103 13.66 -9.63 -6.46
N LYS A 104 14.34 -8.48 -6.38
CA LYS A 104 14.31 -7.41 -7.40
C LYS A 104 15.31 -7.65 -8.55
N LYS A 105 16.13 -8.72 -8.46
CA LYS A 105 17.10 -9.08 -9.52
C LYS A 105 16.46 -9.22 -10.89
N ASN A 106 15.24 -9.78 -10.95
CA ASN A 106 14.43 -9.80 -12.15
C ASN A 106 13.21 -8.87 -11.96
N LYS A 107 13.26 -7.69 -12.56
CA LYS A 107 12.21 -6.66 -12.44
C LYS A 107 10.84 -7.17 -12.89
N PHE A 108 10.77 -7.93 -13.97
CA PHE A 108 9.52 -8.46 -14.49
C PHE A 108 8.87 -9.44 -13.49
N THR A 109 9.64 -10.40 -12.99
CA THR A 109 9.16 -11.37 -11.98
C THR A 109 8.76 -10.67 -10.69
N PHE A 110 9.52 -9.66 -10.26
CA PHE A 110 9.20 -8.87 -9.07
C PHE A 110 7.83 -8.20 -9.19
N TYR A 111 7.58 -7.47 -10.29
CA TYR A 111 6.30 -6.82 -10.53
C TYR A 111 5.16 -7.83 -10.69
N LEU A 112 5.37 -8.92 -11.43
CA LEU A 112 4.36 -9.95 -11.62
C LEU A 112 3.90 -10.55 -10.29
N ILE A 113 4.85 -10.90 -9.39
CA ILE A 113 4.54 -11.47 -8.09
C ILE A 113 3.91 -10.42 -7.17
N SER A 114 4.37 -9.17 -7.20
CA SER A 114 3.84 -8.09 -6.38
C SER A 114 2.40 -7.74 -6.75
N GLU A 115 2.08 -7.69 -8.05
CA GLU A 115 0.76 -7.31 -8.58
C GLU A 115 -0.14 -8.51 -8.91
N LEU A 116 0.25 -9.72 -8.48
CA LEU A 116 -0.52 -10.94 -8.79
C LEU A 116 -1.98 -10.83 -8.34
N GLY A 117 -2.26 -10.12 -7.25
CA GLY A 117 -3.62 -9.87 -6.78
C GLY A 117 -4.48 -9.10 -7.79
N VAL A 118 -3.92 -8.07 -8.43
CA VAL A 118 -4.61 -7.29 -9.48
C VAL A 118 -4.84 -8.16 -10.72
N ILE A 119 -3.83 -8.94 -11.12
CA ILE A 119 -3.93 -9.84 -12.27
C ILE A 119 -5.06 -10.85 -12.04
N MET A 120 -5.13 -11.42 -10.84
CA MET A 120 -6.19 -12.36 -10.49
C MET A 120 -7.58 -11.71 -10.44
N ALA A 121 -7.68 -10.45 -9.97
CA ALA A 121 -8.94 -9.72 -10.01
C ALA A 121 -9.44 -9.53 -11.46
N VAL A 122 -8.54 -9.24 -12.42
CA VAL A 122 -8.90 -9.16 -13.84
C VAL A 122 -9.37 -10.52 -14.37
N ILE A 123 -8.67 -11.60 -14.04
CA ILE A 123 -9.04 -12.96 -14.47
C ILE A 123 -10.40 -13.37 -13.90
N CYS A 124 -10.71 -13.00 -12.66
CA CYS A 124 -11.95 -13.37 -11.98
C CYS A 124 -13.19 -12.57 -12.43
N PHE A 125 -13.03 -11.38 -13.01
CA PHE A 125 -14.22 -10.56 -13.34
C PHE A 125 -14.37 -10.26 -14.83
N LEU A 126 -13.26 -10.19 -15.58
CA LEU A 126 -13.30 -9.74 -16.97
C LEU A 126 -14.07 -10.67 -17.90
N PRO A 127 -13.95 -12.03 -17.81
CA PRO A 127 -14.70 -12.93 -18.67
C PRO A 127 -16.22 -12.77 -18.52
N LEU A 128 -16.70 -12.68 -17.26
CA LEU A 128 -18.13 -12.47 -16.99
C LEU A 128 -18.61 -11.13 -17.54
N ILE A 129 -17.84 -10.04 -17.36
CA ILE A 129 -18.19 -8.71 -17.90
C ILE A 129 -18.33 -8.76 -19.43
N ILE A 130 -17.38 -9.41 -20.13
CA ILE A 130 -17.41 -9.55 -21.60
C ILE A 130 -18.65 -10.33 -22.03
N LEU A 131 -18.98 -11.41 -21.34
CA LEU A 131 -20.15 -12.23 -21.64
C LEU A 131 -21.45 -11.48 -21.37
N LEU A 132 -21.54 -10.73 -20.25
CA LEU A 132 -22.68 -9.87 -19.94
C LEU A 132 -22.92 -8.83 -21.04
N LEU A 133 -21.86 -8.20 -21.55
CA LEU A 133 -21.99 -7.23 -22.63
C LEU A 133 -22.50 -7.85 -23.94
N LYS A 134 -22.16 -9.11 -24.22
CA LYS A 134 -22.57 -9.85 -25.41
C LYS A 134 -23.94 -10.55 -25.26
N ASP A 135 -24.43 -10.77 -24.04
CA ASP A 135 -25.66 -11.45 -23.76
C ASP A 135 -26.85 -10.73 -24.40
N LYS A 136 -27.75 -11.49 -25.01
CA LYS A 136 -28.94 -10.98 -25.70
C LYS A 136 -30.26 -11.40 -25.03
N GLU A 137 -30.20 -12.31 -24.08
CA GLU A 137 -31.37 -12.84 -23.39
C GLU A 137 -31.82 -12.00 -22.20
N LEU A 138 -30.86 -11.33 -21.55
CA LEU A 138 -31.17 -10.39 -20.47
C LEU A 138 -31.82 -9.13 -21.03
N ASP A 139 -32.87 -8.67 -20.37
CA ASP A 139 -33.46 -7.36 -20.66
C ASP A 139 -32.43 -6.23 -20.42
N LYS A 140 -32.58 -5.14 -21.16
CA LYS A 140 -31.61 -4.04 -21.14
C LYS A 140 -31.36 -3.50 -19.73
N LYS A 141 -32.38 -3.39 -18.89
CA LYS A 141 -32.29 -2.86 -17.53
C LYS A 141 -31.48 -3.79 -16.62
N SER A 142 -31.83 -5.08 -16.60
CA SER A 142 -31.11 -6.11 -15.81
C SER A 142 -29.66 -6.26 -16.25
N LYS A 143 -29.41 -6.31 -17.56
CA LYS A 143 -28.07 -6.32 -18.14
C LYS A 143 -27.21 -5.13 -17.66
N THR A 144 -27.75 -3.91 -17.74
CA THR A 144 -27.04 -2.71 -17.31
C THR A 144 -26.72 -2.79 -15.82
N ILE A 145 -27.67 -3.17 -14.97
CA ILE A 145 -27.46 -3.25 -13.51
C ILE A 145 -26.34 -4.25 -13.19
N VAL A 146 -26.42 -5.48 -13.70
CA VAL A 146 -25.43 -6.53 -13.40
C VAL A 146 -24.05 -6.16 -13.94
N THR A 147 -23.98 -5.54 -15.14
CA THR A 147 -22.70 -5.08 -15.71
C THR A 147 -22.08 -3.98 -14.86
N ILE A 148 -22.85 -3.00 -14.38
CA ILE A 148 -22.34 -1.96 -13.48
C ILE A 148 -21.81 -2.58 -12.19
N VAL A 149 -22.55 -3.51 -11.58
CA VAL A 149 -22.12 -4.20 -10.36
C VAL A 149 -20.80 -4.95 -10.59
N ALA A 150 -20.67 -5.67 -11.71
CA ALA A 150 -19.46 -6.42 -12.04
C ALA A 150 -18.25 -5.49 -12.30
N VAL A 151 -18.43 -4.37 -13.00
CA VAL A 151 -17.38 -3.38 -13.24
C VAL A 151 -16.94 -2.71 -11.92
N VAL A 152 -17.90 -2.33 -11.07
CA VAL A 152 -17.59 -1.76 -9.75
C VAL A 152 -16.86 -2.78 -8.88
N ALA A 153 -17.26 -4.04 -8.90
CA ALA A 153 -16.57 -5.13 -8.20
C ALA A 153 -15.12 -5.29 -8.68
N LEU A 154 -14.89 -5.28 -10.00
CA LEU A 154 -13.54 -5.32 -10.57
C LEU A 154 -12.68 -4.13 -10.11
N LEU A 155 -13.22 -2.92 -10.12
CA LEU A 155 -12.49 -1.73 -9.66
C LEU A 155 -12.13 -1.82 -8.17
N ILE A 156 -13.09 -2.23 -7.34
CA ILE A 156 -12.85 -2.42 -5.89
C ILE A 156 -11.80 -3.52 -5.67
N ALA A 157 -11.93 -4.67 -6.33
CA ALA A 157 -10.96 -5.76 -6.25
C ALA A 157 -9.58 -5.32 -6.71
N GLY A 158 -9.47 -4.59 -7.82
CA GLY A 158 -8.23 -4.06 -8.36
C GLY A 158 -7.52 -3.14 -7.37
N VAL A 159 -8.20 -2.11 -6.88
CA VAL A 159 -7.63 -1.16 -5.90
C VAL A 159 -7.28 -1.85 -4.59
N ALA A 160 -8.14 -2.72 -4.06
CA ALA A 160 -7.87 -3.47 -2.83
C ALA A 160 -6.70 -4.44 -2.99
N SER A 161 -6.44 -4.93 -4.21
CA SER A 161 -5.38 -5.91 -4.50
C SER A 161 -4.05 -5.26 -4.88
N ALA A 162 -4.03 -4.03 -5.37
CA ALA A 162 -2.82 -3.34 -5.81
C ALA A 162 -1.78 -3.22 -4.69
N ALA A 163 -0.53 -3.50 -5.02
CA ALA A 163 0.60 -3.33 -4.12
C ALA A 163 1.19 -1.93 -4.32
N PHE A 164 0.68 -0.94 -3.59
CA PHE A 164 1.09 0.47 -3.73
C PHE A 164 2.54 0.74 -3.31
N ASP A 165 3.12 -0.11 -2.46
CA ASP A 165 4.50 0.02 -2.00
C ASP A 165 5.12 -1.38 -1.79
N PRO A 166 5.40 -2.12 -2.88
CA PRO A 166 5.98 -3.44 -2.80
C PRO A 166 7.43 -3.36 -2.33
N ILE A 167 7.80 -4.19 -1.35
CA ILE A 167 9.17 -4.34 -0.87
C ILE A 167 9.83 -5.57 -1.49
N SER A 168 11.14 -5.46 -1.79
CA SER A 168 11.95 -6.59 -2.27
C SER A 168 12.71 -7.29 -1.14
N ALA A 169 13.21 -8.50 -1.40
CA ALA A 169 14.02 -9.23 -0.44
C ALA A 169 15.32 -8.49 -0.10
N GLU A 170 15.91 -7.83 -1.09
CA GLU A 170 17.12 -7.04 -0.93
C GLU A 170 16.89 -5.83 -0.04
N GLU A 171 15.81 -5.07 -0.26
CA GLU A 171 15.43 -3.91 0.55
C GLU A 171 15.12 -4.31 2.00
N LYS A 172 14.39 -5.42 2.20
CA LYS A 172 14.10 -5.95 3.53
C LYS A 172 15.38 -6.29 4.29
N ASN A 173 16.29 -7.05 3.66
CA ASN A 173 17.57 -7.44 4.27
C ASN A 173 18.45 -6.22 4.56
N SER A 174 18.49 -5.23 3.67
CA SER A 174 19.22 -3.99 3.90
C SER A 174 18.68 -3.23 5.11
N ALA A 175 17.36 -3.08 5.22
CA ALA A 175 16.73 -2.43 6.35
C ALA A 175 17.02 -3.14 7.68
N GLU A 176 16.96 -4.48 7.71
CA GLU A 176 17.28 -5.29 8.90
C GLU A 176 18.75 -5.17 9.31
N ASN A 177 19.67 -5.02 8.35
CA ASN A 177 21.10 -4.87 8.62
C ASN A 177 21.49 -3.45 9.05
N ILE A 178 20.82 -2.43 8.53
CA ILE A 178 21.11 -1.02 8.80
C ILE A 178 20.54 -0.60 10.15
N ILE A 179 19.28 -0.99 10.43
CA ILE A 179 18.57 -0.56 11.63
C ILE A 179 18.45 -1.76 12.58
N THR A 180 19.28 -1.78 13.58
CA THR A 180 19.37 -2.83 14.61
C THR A 180 18.56 -2.50 15.88
N SER A 181 18.16 -1.22 16.04
CA SER A 181 17.32 -0.76 17.12
C SER A 181 15.85 -1.07 16.89
N ASN A 182 15.05 -1.02 17.97
CA ASN A 182 13.60 -1.07 17.84
C ASN A 182 13.10 0.16 17.08
N VAL A 183 11.98 -0.04 16.37
CA VAL A 183 11.27 0.97 15.61
C VAL A 183 9.82 1.04 16.05
N TYR A 184 9.16 2.16 15.76
CA TYR A 184 7.80 2.44 16.15
C TYR A 184 6.90 2.61 14.93
N TRP A 185 5.64 2.18 15.01
CA TRP A 185 4.66 2.42 13.96
C TRP A 185 3.24 2.54 14.49
N ALA A 186 2.44 3.32 13.79
CA ALA A 186 1.02 3.47 14.05
C ALA A 186 0.19 2.34 13.42
N PRO A 187 -1.01 2.00 13.95
CA PRO A 187 -1.87 0.93 13.43
C PRO A 187 -2.24 1.08 11.95
N PHE A 188 -2.42 2.31 11.46
CA PHE A 188 -2.83 2.63 10.10
C PHE A 188 -1.71 3.28 9.26
N GLY A 189 -0.49 3.43 9.81
CA GLY A 189 0.66 3.96 9.10
C GLY A 189 1.20 2.99 8.06
N ARG A 190 1.89 3.52 7.04
CA ARG A 190 2.64 2.73 6.04
C ARG A 190 4.13 2.71 6.29
N LYS A 191 4.62 3.56 7.22
CA LYS A 191 6.03 3.75 7.52
C LYS A 191 6.33 3.36 8.95
N TYR A 192 7.58 2.97 9.20
CA TYR A 192 8.11 2.82 10.54
C TYR A 192 8.97 4.04 10.91
N HIS A 193 9.19 4.25 12.20
CA HIS A 193 9.83 5.42 12.77
C HIS A 193 10.93 4.99 13.74
N LEU A 194 12.03 5.73 13.77
CA LEU A 194 13.12 5.48 14.70
C LEU A 194 12.79 6.05 16.10
N ASP A 195 12.02 7.12 16.14
CA ASP A 195 11.65 7.78 17.39
C ASP A 195 10.15 7.60 17.67
N GLN A 196 9.81 7.30 18.91
CA GLN A 196 8.43 7.31 19.40
C GLN A 196 7.78 8.70 19.35
N ASP A 197 8.58 9.75 19.46
CA ASP A 197 8.14 11.17 19.48
C ASP A 197 8.15 11.79 18.07
N CYS A 198 8.30 10.98 17.02
CA CYS A 198 8.30 11.47 15.65
C CYS A 198 7.02 12.25 15.34
N GLN A 199 7.17 13.44 14.75
CA GLN A 199 6.06 14.32 14.40
C GLN A 199 4.96 13.62 13.58
N ALA A 200 5.32 12.68 12.71
CA ALA A 200 4.37 11.97 11.85
C ALA A 200 3.45 11.01 12.62
N ILE A 201 3.82 10.59 13.83
CA ILE A 201 3.04 9.68 14.68
C ILE A 201 2.60 10.30 16.01
N SER A 202 2.91 11.57 16.24
CA SER A 202 2.61 12.28 17.49
C SER A 202 1.11 12.35 17.85
N ASN A 203 0.23 12.21 16.86
CA ASN A 203 -1.21 12.20 17.05
C ASN A 203 -1.81 10.79 17.20
N SER A 204 -0.98 9.75 17.15
CA SER A 204 -1.45 8.36 17.29
C SER A 204 -1.68 8.02 18.75
N ALA A 205 -2.88 7.56 19.09
CA ALA A 205 -3.21 7.14 20.45
C ALA A 205 -2.48 5.86 20.88
N THR A 206 -2.08 5.04 19.95
CA THR A 206 -1.39 3.75 20.16
C THR A 206 -0.26 3.62 19.18
N LEU A 207 0.90 3.19 19.65
CA LEU A 207 2.06 2.82 18.84
C LEU A 207 2.41 1.36 19.10
N THR A 208 2.96 0.72 18.08
CA THR A 208 3.57 -0.62 18.22
C THR A 208 5.08 -0.44 18.15
N GLU A 209 5.79 -1.09 19.05
CA GLU A 209 7.26 -1.18 19.10
C GLU A 209 7.69 -2.57 18.69
N GLY A 210 8.76 -2.67 17.93
CA GLY A 210 9.36 -3.93 17.51
C GLY A 210 10.55 -3.73 16.59
N THR A 211 11.03 -4.82 16.01
CA THR A 211 12.13 -4.81 15.04
C THR A 211 11.67 -4.29 13.68
N VAL A 212 12.61 -3.84 12.85
CA VAL A 212 12.33 -3.45 11.45
C VAL A 212 11.68 -4.60 10.67
N LYS A 213 12.12 -5.84 10.93
CA LYS A 213 11.52 -7.04 10.35
C LYS A 213 10.03 -7.12 10.66
N GLU A 214 9.65 -6.99 11.92
CA GLU A 214 8.25 -7.05 12.37
C GLU A 214 7.42 -5.89 11.80
N ALA A 215 8.01 -4.69 11.68
CA ALA A 215 7.37 -3.55 11.03
C ALA A 215 7.07 -3.84 9.56
N ILE A 216 8.04 -4.39 8.81
CA ILE A 216 7.87 -4.78 7.40
C ILE A 216 6.81 -5.88 7.25
N GLU A 217 6.84 -6.90 8.08
CA GLU A 217 5.86 -7.98 8.10
C GLU A 217 4.44 -7.50 8.46
N ALA A 218 4.36 -6.41 9.23
CA ALA A 218 3.12 -5.70 9.51
C ALA A 218 2.71 -4.70 8.41
N GLY A 219 3.45 -4.64 7.28
CA GLY A 219 3.13 -3.81 6.12
C GLY A 219 3.66 -2.37 6.20
N ARG A 220 4.66 -2.10 7.05
CA ARG A 220 5.38 -0.81 7.11
C ARG A 220 6.70 -0.99 6.38
N THR A 221 6.70 -0.69 5.09
CA THR A 221 7.76 -1.10 4.16
C THR A 221 8.88 -0.09 4.00
N SER A 222 8.72 1.13 4.54
CA SER A 222 9.69 2.20 4.39
C SER A 222 9.90 3.01 5.68
N LEU A 223 11.09 3.62 5.82
CA LEU A 223 11.40 4.55 6.89
C LEU A 223 10.66 5.88 6.69
N CYS A 224 10.22 6.48 7.79
CA CYS A 224 9.64 7.82 7.77
C CYS A 224 10.66 8.87 7.33
N SER A 225 10.27 9.78 6.43
CA SER A 225 11.14 10.85 5.93
C SER A 225 11.59 11.83 7.04
N PHE A 226 10.73 12.10 8.04
CA PHE A 226 11.13 12.95 9.18
C PHE A 226 12.21 12.29 10.03
N CYS A 227 12.10 10.98 10.32
CA CYS A 227 13.14 10.25 11.04
C CYS A 227 14.42 10.16 10.21
N ALA A 228 14.30 9.86 8.90
CA ALA A 228 15.44 9.80 8.00
C ALA A 228 16.22 11.13 7.98
N HIS A 229 15.52 12.27 7.93
CA HIS A 229 16.15 13.58 7.93
C HIS A 229 16.76 13.95 9.31
N LYS A 230 16.07 13.59 10.39
CA LYS A 230 16.57 13.83 11.76
C LYS A 230 17.85 13.04 12.05
N HIS A 231 17.94 11.80 11.55
CA HIS A 231 19.06 10.89 11.75
C HIS A 231 19.97 10.80 10.51
N GLU A 232 19.94 11.80 9.62
CA GLU A 232 20.70 11.79 8.37
C GLU A 232 22.21 11.60 8.59
N SER A 233 22.75 12.13 9.70
CA SER A 233 24.16 11.96 10.06
C SER A 233 24.55 10.54 10.48
N GLU A 234 23.59 9.68 10.81
CA GLU A 234 23.82 8.31 11.24
C GLU A 234 23.82 7.32 10.06
N PHE A 235 23.33 7.75 8.87
CA PHE A 235 23.20 6.93 7.68
C PHE A 235 24.03 7.47 6.51
N THR A 236 24.58 6.58 5.70
CA THR A 236 25.14 6.96 4.40
C THR A 236 24.03 7.23 3.37
N ALA A 237 24.34 7.99 2.32
CA ALA A 237 23.38 8.26 1.24
C ALA A 237 22.85 6.96 0.60
N GLU A 238 23.71 5.94 0.43
CA GLU A 238 23.34 4.63 -0.09
C GLU A 238 22.41 3.86 0.87
N GLN A 239 22.63 3.96 2.19
CA GLN A 239 21.76 3.38 3.20
C GLN A 239 20.37 4.05 3.19
N LEU A 240 20.32 5.37 3.10
CA LEU A 240 19.05 6.11 3.01
C LEU A 240 18.24 5.71 1.75
N GLU A 241 18.91 5.55 0.61
CA GLU A 241 18.23 5.08 -0.62
C GLU A 241 17.69 3.66 -0.45
N SER A 242 18.46 2.76 0.19
CA SER A 242 18.07 1.38 0.42
C SER A 242 16.88 1.21 1.40
N LEU A 243 16.67 2.21 2.29
CA LEU A 243 15.57 2.25 3.26
C LEU A 243 14.23 2.74 2.65
N LYS A 244 14.16 2.97 1.34
CA LYS A 244 12.96 3.45 0.63
C LYS A 244 12.37 4.72 1.24
N ILE A 245 13.14 5.78 1.33
CA ILE A 245 12.63 7.06 1.80
C ILE A 245 11.84 7.72 0.68
N GLU A 246 10.50 7.64 0.73
CA GLU A 246 9.64 8.37 -0.19
C GLU A 246 9.82 9.89 0.00
N GLY A 247 10.18 10.58 -1.08
CA GLY A 247 10.22 12.04 -1.13
C GLY A 247 11.60 12.66 -1.37
N GLN A 248 12.68 11.93 -1.30
CA GLN A 248 13.95 12.38 -1.87
C GLN A 248 14.03 11.95 -3.35
N LYS A 249 13.35 12.70 -4.24
CA LYS A 249 14.00 13.00 -5.52
C LYS A 249 15.31 13.67 -5.12
N THR A 250 16.41 12.98 -5.35
CA THR A 250 17.74 13.57 -5.36
C THR A 250 17.62 14.90 -6.10
N ALA A 251 17.69 16.01 -5.38
CA ALA A 251 18.05 17.27 -5.99
C ALA A 251 19.40 16.98 -6.60
N GLU A 252 19.45 16.86 -7.93
CA GLU A 252 20.72 16.86 -8.64
C GLU A 252 21.54 18.01 -8.07
N PRO A 253 22.83 17.81 -7.72
CA PRO A 253 23.64 18.88 -7.26
C PRO A 253 23.62 19.96 -8.34
N VAL A 254 23.01 21.10 -8.04
CA VAL A 254 23.10 22.29 -8.87
C VAL A 254 24.59 22.54 -9.03
N LYS A 255 25.14 22.20 -10.18
CA LYS A 255 26.48 22.63 -10.57
C LYS A 255 26.45 24.14 -10.54
N SER A 256 26.98 24.70 -9.46
CA SER A 256 27.30 26.10 -9.35
C SER A 256 28.34 26.36 -10.41
N GLY A 257 27.90 26.77 -11.59
CA GLY A 257 28.73 27.35 -12.62
C GLY A 257 29.19 28.70 -12.12
N ALA A 258 30.30 28.73 -11.42
CA ALA A 258 31.08 29.93 -11.24
C ALA A 258 31.74 30.24 -12.61
N GLU A 259 31.02 30.89 -13.49
CA GLU A 259 31.60 31.61 -14.61
C GLU A 259 32.26 32.88 -14.03
N THR A 260 33.56 32.79 -13.79
CA THR A 260 34.42 33.96 -13.63
C THR A 260 34.45 34.70 -14.95
N GLY A 261 33.69 35.81 -15.00
CA GLY A 261 33.73 36.75 -16.11
C GLY A 261 35.12 37.34 -16.27
N GLY A 262 35.84 36.90 -17.29
CA GLY A 262 37.02 37.56 -17.78
C GLY A 262 36.67 38.92 -18.40
N LEU A 263 37.14 39.98 -17.79
CA LEU A 263 37.19 41.33 -18.37
C LEU A 263 38.06 41.28 -19.63
N ALA A 264 37.46 41.40 -20.78
CA ALA A 264 38.21 41.68 -22.01
C ALA A 264 38.40 43.20 -22.13
N GLU A 265 39.63 43.57 -22.09
CA GLU A 265 40.24 44.89 -22.29
C GLU A 265 39.99 45.38 -23.69
N VAL A 266 39.28 46.49 -23.82
CA VAL A 266 39.13 47.23 -25.08
C VAL A 266 40.30 48.15 -25.29
N THR A 267 41.24 47.77 -26.13
CA THR A 267 42.25 48.66 -26.69
C THR A 267 41.73 49.27 -27.99
N ALA A 268 41.55 50.61 -27.99
CA ALA A 268 41.35 51.40 -29.15
C ALA A 268 42.70 51.67 -29.83
N ALA A 269 42.78 51.51 -31.15
CA ALA A 269 43.74 52.19 -31.98
C ALA A 269 43.28 52.24 -33.43
N ASN A 270 43.15 53.51 -33.92
CA ASN A 270 43.23 54.03 -35.29
C ASN A 270 42.36 53.43 -36.38
#